data_1157afdd1ab7cd184f4a90e65918ac97
#
_entry.id   1157afdd1ab7cd184f4a90e65918ac97
#
_cell.length_a   1.000
_cell.length_b   1.000
_cell.length_c   1.000
_cell.angle_alpha   90.00
_cell.angle_beta   90.00
_cell.angle_gamma   90.00
#
_symmetry.space_group_name_H-M   'P 1'
#
loop_
_entity.id
_entity.type
_entity.pdbx_description
1 polymer ?
#
loop_
_entity_poly.entity_id
_entity_poly.type
_entity_poly.pdbx_seq_one_letter_code
_entity_poly.pdbx_strand_id
1 'polypeptide(L)'
;MLYMIFGGSGSGKSEYAEDLAVKLCPEEKIYLATLQDIDEEMEKRIEDHRTMRKGKHFTTVEQGLALETLDVSGQKLVLLECMTNLLANEMYSPKAQKEEPVADYIMRGIRHIKGQVEDLIVIAQDSFSEVPMDPEMRRYVRESGRVNQKLAKEADVVIEVKFGLPLMLKGELPLELKGDGTV
;
A
#
# COMPACT_ATOMS: atom_id res chain seq x y z
N MET A 1 -12.97 -2.50 5.89
CA MET A 1 -13.04 -1.79 4.58
C MET A 1 -11.71 -1.92 3.84
N LEU A 2 -11.69 -1.64 2.52
CA LEU A 2 -10.47 -1.56 1.71
C LEU A 2 -10.23 -0.10 1.32
N TYR A 3 -9.09 0.44 1.75
CA TYR A 3 -8.67 1.81 1.45
C TYR A 3 -7.52 1.80 0.47
N MET A 4 -7.61 2.59 -0.58
CA MET A 4 -6.50 2.89 -1.47
C MET A 4 -6.05 4.33 -1.23
N ILE A 5 -4.80 4.51 -0.79
CA ILE A 5 -4.18 5.82 -0.62
C ILE A 5 -3.05 5.93 -1.63
N PHE A 6 -3.10 6.94 -2.48
CA PHE A 6 -2.09 7.10 -3.52
C PHE A 6 -1.65 8.55 -3.69
N GLY A 7 -0.55 8.75 -4.40
CA GLY A 7 0.03 10.06 -4.70
C GLY A 7 1.45 9.94 -5.18
N GLY A 8 2.02 11.05 -5.61
CA GLY A 8 3.40 11.14 -6.08
C GLY A 8 4.44 10.88 -4.98
N SER A 9 5.70 10.74 -5.37
CA SER A 9 6.81 10.68 -4.41
C SER A 9 6.86 11.97 -3.57
N GLY A 10 7.04 11.85 -2.26
CA GLY A 10 7.07 13.01 -1.35
C GLY A 10 5.73 13.71 -1.14
N SER A 11 4.61 13.12 -1.57
CA SER A 11 3.28 13.73 -1.41
C SER A 11 2.73 13.78 0.01
N GLY A 12 3.34 13.05 0.97
CA GLY A 12 2.83 12.88 2.34
C GLY A 12 1.88 11.67 2.50
N LYS A 13 1.71 10.84 1.47
CA LYS A 13 0.76 9.71 1.48
C LYS A 13 1.03 8.68 2.56
N SER A 14 2.30 8.36 2.85
CA SER A 14 2.66 7.37 3.87
C SER A 14 2.30 7.88 5.26
N GLU A 15 2.63 9.13 5.58
CA GLU A 15 2.25 9.77 6.83
C GLU A 15 0.74 9.80 7.02
N TYR A 16 0.01 10.25 5.99
CA TYR A 16 -1.45 10.25 6.00
C TYR A 16 -2.04 8.85 6.21
N ALA A 17 -1.51 7.83 5.55
CA ALA A 17 -1.96 6.45 5.69
C ALA A 17 -1.71 5.88 7.10
N GLU A 18 -0.56 6.18 7.69
CA GLU A 18 -0.24 5.79 9.06
C GLU A 18 -1.18 6.48 10.08
N ASP A 19 -1.44 7.76 9.91
CA ASP A 19 -2.35 8.51 10.78
C ASP A 19 -3.80 8.03 10.64
N LEU A 20 -4.23 7.71 9.42
CA LEU A 20 -5.54 7.06 9.20
C LEU A 20 -5.60 5.69 9.88
N ALA A 21 -4.54 4.88 9.78
CA ALA A 21 -4.47 3.58 10.43
C ALA A 21 -4.56 3.68 11.96
N VAL A 22 -3.92 4.68 12.56
CA VAL A 22 -4.01 4.95 14.01
C VAL A 22 -5.42 5.38 14.41
N LYS A 23 -6.08 6.20 13.60
CA LYS A 23 -7.47 6.63 13.85
C LYS A 23 -8.47 5.48 13.72
N LEU A 24 -8.30 4.60 12.72
CA LEU A 24 -9.17 3.43 12.51
C LEU A 24 -8.93 2.35 13.57
N CYS A 25 -7.69 2.12 13.96
CA CYS A 25 -7.28 1.11 14.92
C CYS A 25 -6.22 1.69 15.86
N PRO A 26 -6.58 2.27 17.01
CA PRO A 26 -5.63 2.75 18.02
C PRO A 26 -4.77 1.63 18.62
N GLU A 27 -5.29 0.42 18.61
CA GLU A 27 -4.65 -0.78 19.16
C GLU A 27 -3.51 -1.29 18.25
N GLU A 28 -3.02 -2.50 18.54
CA GLU A 28 -1.98 -3.14 17.74
C GLU A 28 -2.48 -3.48 16.33
N LYS A 29 -1.65 -3.21 15.33
CA LYS A 29 -1.95 -3.37 13.92
C LYS A 29 -0.71 -3.76 13.14
N ILE A 30 -0.89 -4.35 11.96
CA ILE A 30 0.21 -4.79 11.10
C ILE A 30 0.63 -3.68 10.14
N TYR A 31 1.95 -3.46 10.08
CA TYR A 31 2.60 -2.77 8.98
C TYR A 31 3.26 -3.81 8.07
N LEU A 32 2.69 -4.02 6.91
CA LEU A 32 3.17 -5.00 5.94
C LEU A 32 4.17 -4.34 5.00
N ALA A 33 5.46 -4.61 5.25
CA ALA A 33 6.56 -4.10 4.45
C ALA A 33 6.80 -5.03 3.25
N THR A 34 6.74 -4.48 2.04
CA THR A 34 6.94 -5.25 0.80
C THR A 34 8.33 -5.10 0.19
N LEU A 35 9.20 -4.32 0.82
CA LEU A 35 10.56 -4.10 0.34
C LEU A 35 11.39 -5.37 0.50
N GLN A 36 12.11 -5.77 -0.56
CA GLN A 36 13.12 -6.82 -0.60
C GLN A 36 14.43 -6.24 -1.11
N ASP A 37 15.56 -6.89 -0.79
CA ASP A 37 16.91 -6.48 -1.25
C ASP A 37 17.26 -5.04 -0.87
N ILE A 38 17.60 -4.86 0.41
CA ILE A 38 17.90 -3.57 1.03
C ILE A 38 19.37 -3.22 0.79
N ASP A 39 19.64 -2.07 0.16
CA ASP A 39 20.96 -1.45 0.15
C ASP A 39 21.15 -0.48 1.35
N GLU A 40 22.37 0.02 1.56
CA GLU A 40 22.70 0.89 2.69
C GLU A 40 21.88 2.20 2.71
N GLU A 41 21.52 2.74 1.55
CA GLU A 41 20.68 3.95 1.45
C GLU A 41 19.23 3.63 1.84
N MET A 42 18.73 2.47 1.46
CA MET A 42 17.41 1.98 1.84
C MET A 42 17.32 1.64 3.33
N GLU A 43 18.38 1.08 3.94
CA GLU A 43 18.42 0.83 5.39
C GLU A 43 18.15 2.10 6.20
N LYS A 44 18.76 3.22 5.82
CA LYS A 44 18.55 4.50 6.48
C LYS A 44 17.09 4.98 6.33
N ARG A 45 16.50 4.86 5.15
CA ARG A 45 15.09 5.21 4.93
C ARG A 45 14.14 4.34 5.74
N ILE A 46 14.43 3.04 5.86
CA ILE A 46 13.66 2.11 6.70
C ILE A 46 13.74 2.52 8.16
N GLU A 47 14.92 2.87 8.66
CA GLU A 47 15.11 3.30 10.06
C GLU A 47 14.39 4.63 10.35
N ASP A 48 14.42 5.57 9.40
CA ASP A 48 13.65 6.82 9.50
C ASP A 48 12.15 6.51 9.57
N HIS A 49 11.62 5.63 8.70
CA HIS A 49 10.23 5.19 8.73
C HIS A 49 9.88 4.39 10.00
N ARG A 50 10.79 3.54 10.52
CA ARG A 50 10.60 2.85 11.80
C ARG A 50 10.52 3.84 12.96
N THR A 51 11.34 4.90 12.92
CA THR A 51 11.35 5.94 13.94
C THR A 51 10.05 6.75 13.93
N MET A 52 9.50 7.08 12.76
CA MET A 52 8.21 7.77 12.62
C MET A 52 7.03 6.94 13.14
N ARG A 53 7.16 5.60 13.14
CA ARG A 53 6.13 4.68 13.64
C ARG A 53 6.22 4.38 15.15
N LYS A 54 7.28 4.84 15.84
CA LYS A 54 7.40 4.65 17.29
C LYS A 54 6.18 5.26 18.02
N GLY A 55 5.50 4.43 18.82
CA GLY A 55 4.31 4.85 19.56
C GLY A 55 2.98 4.76 18.79
N LYS A 56 3.00 4.37 17.50
CA LYS A 56 1.78 4.16 16.70
C LYS A 56 1.23 2.73 16.78
N HIS A 57 1.82 1.86 17.58
CA HIS A 57 1.42 0.45 17.80
C HIS A 57 1.39 -0.40 16.52
N PHE A 58 2.41 -0.25 15.66
CA PHE A 58 2.60 -1.11 14.51
C PHE A 58 3.56 -2.27 14.81
N THR A 59 3.14 -3.49 14.48
CA THR A 59 4.02 -4.65 14.35
C THR A 59 4.38 -4.83 12.88
N THR A 60 5.67 -4.81 12.56
CA THR A 60 6.14 -4.95 11.18
C THR A 60 6.21 -6.42 10.78
N VAL A 61 5.59 -6.75 9.66
CA VAL A 61 5.70 -8.03 8.95
C VAL A 61 6.32 -7.77 7.59
N GLU A 62 7.36 -8.52 7.25
CA GLU A 62 8.05 -8.38 5.96
C GLU A 62 7.58 -9.49 5.02
N GLN A 63 6.88 -9.10 3.95
CA GLN A 63 6.41 -10.01 2.90
C GLN A 63 6.34 -9.28 1.57
N GLY A 64 7.36 -9.49 0.74
CA GLY A 64 7.45 -8.82 -0.56
C GLY A 64 6.93 -9.65 -1.75
N LEU A 65 6.47 -10.88 -1.52
CA LEU A 65 5.97 -11.82 -2.55
C LEU A 65 4.86 -12.68 -1.97
N ALA A 66 4.02 -13.23 -2.84
CA ALA A 66 3.06 -14.27 -2.52
C ALA A 66 2.12 -13.90 -1.36
N LEU A 67 1.50 -12.71 -1.42
CA LEU A 67 0.62 -12.21 -0.36
C LEU A 67 -0.53 -13.16 -0.01
N GLU A 68 -0.91 -14.05 -0.92
CA GLU A 68 -1.95 -15.06 -0.70
C GLU A 68 -1.53 -16.15 0.31
N THR A 69 -0.26 -16.20 0.69
CA THR A 69 0.24 -17.13 1.71
C THR A 69 0.34 -16.51 3.11
N LEU A 70 0.11 -15.20 3.21
CA LEU A 70 0.24 -14.47 4.47
C LEU A 70 -0.97 -14.72 5.36
N ASP A 71 -0.72 -15.20 6.58
CA ASP A 71 -1.72 -15.30 7.63
C ASP A 71 -1.64 -14.08 8.57
N VAL A 72 -2.69 -13.28 8.57
CA VAL A 72 -2.89 -12.12 9.46
C VAL A 72 -4.21 -12.25 10.23
N SER A 73 -4.71 -13.47 10.36
CA SER A 73 -5.94 -13.76 11.08
C SER A 73 -5.87 -13.24 12.53
N GLY A 74 -6.95 -12.62 12.99
CA GLY A 74 -7.02 -12.03 14.32
C GLY A 74 -6.48 -10.59 14.42
N GLN A 75 -5.91 -10.07 13.34
CA GLN A 75 -5.57 -8.64 13.25
C GLN A 75 -6.77 -7.81 12.79
N LYS A 76 -6.93 -6.62 13.34
CA LYS A 76 -8.00 -5.71 12.93
C LYS A 76 -7.64 -4.95 11.66
N LEU A 77 -6.39 -4.48 11.57
CA LEU A 77 -5.93 -3.62 10.50
C LEU A 77 -4.56 -4.04 9.97
N VAL A 78 -4.44 -4.02 8.65
CA VAL A 78 -3.16 -4.12 7.93
C VAL A 78 -2.95 -2.87 7.09
N LEU A 79 -1.77 -2.27 7.20
CA LEU A 79 -1.27 -1.21 6.32
C LEU A 79 -0.17 -1.80 5.42
N LEU A 80 -0.43 -1.89 4.11
CA LEU A 80 0.52 -2.40 3.12
C LEU A 80 1.33 -1.25 2.50
N GLU A 81 2.63 -1.26 2.71
CA GLU A 81 3.58 -0.32 2.08
C GLU A 81 4.71 -1.07 1.36
N CYS A 82 4.86 -0.95 0.06
CA CYS A 82 3.95 -0.27 -0.84
C CYS A 82 3.68 -1.14 -2.09
N MET A 83 2.63 -0.84 -2.80
CA MET A 83 2.26 -1.55 -4.02
C MET A 83 3.35 -1.53 -5.09
N THR A 84 4.16 -0.46 -5.14
CA THR A 84 5.26 -0.29 -6.10
C THR A 84 6.34 -1.37 -5.92
N ASN A 85 6.78 -1.59 -4.68
CA ASN A 85 7.77 -2.62 -4.37
C ASN A 85 7.20 -4.03 -4.60
N LEU A 86 5.97 -4.27 -4.14
CA LEU A 86 5.28 -5.55 -4.37
C LEU A 86 5.20 -5.89 -5.85
N LEU A 87 4.79 -4.93 -6.69
CA LEU A 87 4.72 -5.14 -8.13
C LEU A 87 6.10 -5.43 -8.74
N ALA A 88 7.13 -4.68 -8.34
CA ALA A 88 8.49 -4.91 -8.84
C ALA A 88 8.98 -6.33 -8.45
N ASN A 89 8.75 -6.74 -7.22
CA ASN A 89 9.11 -8.07 -6.75
C ASN A 89 8.38 -9.17 -7.54
N GLU A 90 7.06 -9.05 -7.73
CA GLU A 90 6.25 -10.03 -8.47
C GLU A 90 6.57 -10.04 -9.97
N MET A 91 7.08 -8.95 -10.53
CA MET A 91 7.51 -8.91 -11.94
C MET A 91 8.91 -9.49 -12.15
N TYR A 92 9.85 -9.21 -11.25
CA TYR A 92 11.28 -9.39 -11.52
C TYR A 92 11.97 -10.42 -10.63
N SER A 93 11.41 -10.76 -9.45
CA SER A 93 12.04 -11.77 -8.59
C SER A 93 12.07 -13.14 -9.28
N PRO A 94 13.18 -13.87 -9.17
CA PRO A 94 13.25 -15.26 -9.62
C PRO A 94 12.28 -16.19 -8.88
N LYS A 95 11.84 -15.79 -7.69
CA LYS A 95 10.90 -16.55 -6.84
C LYS A 95 9.43 -16.23 -7.15
N ALA A 96 9.16 -15.19 -7.95
CA ALA A 96 7.80 -14.82 -8.32
C ALA A 96 7.15 -15.86 -9.22
N GLN A 97 5.86 -16.10 -9.02
CA GLN A 97 5.08 -16.97 -9.91
C GLN A 97 4.88 -16.30 -11.29
N LYS A 98 4.71 -17.14 -12.35
CA LYS A 98 4.56 -16.68 -13.73
C LYS A 98 3.32 -17.29 -14.44
N GLU A 99 2.44 -17.92 -13.69
CA GLU A 99 1.31 -18.71 -14.22
C GLU A 99 0.12 -17.84 -14.65
N GLU A 100 -0.02 -16.66 -14.05
CA GLU A 100 -1.11 -15.72 -14.35
C GLU A 100 -0.60 -14.27 -14.52
N PRO A 101 -1.43 -13.35 -15.09
CA PRO A 101 -1.06 -11.94 -15.17
C PRO A 101 -0.77 -11.36 -13.79
N VAL A 102 0.35 -10.65 -13.65
CA VAL A 102 0.85 -10.15 -12.36
C VAL A 102 -0.18 -9.29 -11.62
N ALA A 103 -0.95 -8.48 -12.34
CA ALA A 103 -2.00 -7.66 -11.73
C ALA A 103 -3.12 -8.49 -11.11
N ASP A 104 -3.48 -9.63 -11.71
CA ASP A 104 -4.51 -10.53 -11.16
C ASP A 104 -3.99 -11.26 -9.93
N TYR A 105 -2.74 -11.70 -9.98
CA TYR A 105 -2.05 -12.35 -8.88
C TYR A 105 -1.97 -11.44 -7.64
N ILE A 106 -1.50 -10.21 -7.81
CA ILE A 106 -1.43 -9.22 -6.73
C ILE A 106 -2.83 -8.98 -6.14
N MET A 107 -3.84 -8.78 -6.99
CA MET A 107 -5.21 -8.56 -6.51
C MET A 107 -5.79 -9.77 -5.76
N ARG A 108 -5.38 -10.99 -6.12
CA ARG A 108 -5.74 -12.20 -5.36
C ARG A 108 -5.16 -12.15 -3.94
N GLY A 109 -3.88 -11.78 -3.80
CA GLY A 109 -3.24 -11.57 -2.50
C GLY A 109 -3.90 -10.45 -1.67
N ILE A 110 -4.24 -9.32 -2.30
CA ILE A 110 -4.98 -8.24 -1.64
C ILE A 110 -6.33 -8.73 -1.10
N ARG A 111 -7.10 -9.47 -1.88
CA ARG A 111 -8.38 -10.04 -1.44
C ARG A 111 -8.21 -11.06 -0.32
N HIS A 112 -7.14 -11.86 -0.38
CA HIS A 112 -6.80 -12.82 0.68
C HIS A 112 -6.56 -12.12 2.02
N ILE A 113 -5.73 -11.07 2.06
CA ILE A 113 -5.49 -10.27 3.26
C ILE A 113 -6.77 -9.58 3.71
N LYS A 114 -7.51 -8.93 2.78
CA LYS A 114 -8.77 -8.24 3.10
C LYS A 114 -9.82 -9.17 3.71
N GLY A 115 -9.83 -10.44 3.32
CA GLY A 115 -10.73 -11.45 3.89
C GLY A 115 -10.44 -11.83 5.35
N GLN A 116 -9.27 -11.48 5.86
CA GLN A 116 -8.81 -11.83 7.20
C GLN A 116 -8.93 -10.68 8.22
N VAL A 117 -9.06 -9.42 7.73
CA VAL A 117 -9.03 -8.22 8.58
C VAL A 117 -10.25 -7.33 8.39
N GLU A 118 -10.54 -6.50 9.37
CA GLU A 118 -11.62 -5.52 9.27
C GLU A 118 -11.27 -4.41 8.27
N ASP A 119 -10.04 -3.89 8.37
CA ASP A 119 -9.54 -2.80 7.53
C ASP A 119 -8.20 -3.14 6.88
N LEU A 120 -8.11 -2.90 5.58
CA LEU A 120 -6.88 -2.99 4.80
C LEU A 120 -6.62 -1.64 4.13
N ILE A 121 -5.50 -1.02 4.47
CA ILE A 121 -5.00 0.19 3.81
C ILE A 121 -3.88 -0.23 2.85
N VAL A 122 -3.97 0.18 1.59
CA VAL A 122 -2.97 -0.09 0.57
C VAL A 122 -2.40 1.23 0.06
N ILE A 123 -1.08 1.40 0.25
CA ILE A 123 -0.37 2.56 -0.30
C ILE A 123 0.07 2.24 -1.73
N ALA A 124 -0.42 3.04 -2.66
CA ALA A 124 -0.03 2.99 -4.07
C ALA A 124 0.71 4.28 -4.48
N GLN A 125 1.35 4.24 -5.61
CA GLN A 125 2.00 5.41 -6.18
C GLN A 125 1.33 5.78 -7.49
N ASP A 126 1.11 7.07 -7.69
CA ASP A 126 0.78 7.60 -8.99
C ASP A 126 2.03 7.50 -9.88
N SER A 127 1.90 6.71 -10.93
CA SER A 127 3.06 6.31 -11.73
C SER A 127 3.24 7.26 -12.90
N PHE A 128 4.32 8.01 -12.89
CA PHE A 128 4.95 8.63 -14.05
C PHE A 128 4.09 9.54 -14.92
N SER A 129 4.36 10.83 -14.89
CA SER A 129 3.81 11.84 -15.81
C SER A 129 4.33 11.69 -17.26
N GLU A 130 5.40 10.95 -17.48
CA GLU A 130 6.01 10.74 -18.80
C GLU A 130 6.11 9.26 -19.16
N VAL A 131 5.92 8.93 -20.43
CA VAL A 131 6.05 7.55 -20.92
C VAL A 131 7.54 7.21 -21.03
N PRO A 132 8.06 6.24 -20.27
CA PRO A 132 9.47 5.87 -20.35
C PRO A 132 9.84 5.37 -21.74
N MET A 133 11.06 5.67 -22.19
CA MET A 133 11.58 5.18 -23.50
C MET A 133 11.99 3.71 -23.41
N ASP A 134 12.46 3.25 -22.24
CA ASP A 134 12.86 1.87 -22.02
C ASP A 134 11.65 0.90 -22.05
N PRO A 135 11.72 -0.22 -22.81
CA PRO A 135 10.63 -1.18 -22.94
C PRO A 135 10.22 -1.87 -21.62
N GLU A 136 11.18 -2.16 -20.75
CA GLU A 136 10.88 -2.80 -19.45
C GLU A 136 10.17 -1.84 -18.51
N MET A 137 10.63 -0.61 -18.43
CA MET A 137 9.96 0.43 -17.65
C MET A 137 8.55 0.68 -18.19
N ARG A 138 8.34 0.67 -19.52
CA ARG A 138 6.98 0.76 -20.09
C ARG A 138 6.10 -0.40 -19.68
N ARG A 139 6.65 -1.62 -19.57
CA ARG A 139 5.93 -2.79 -19.08
C ARG A 139 5.55 -2.60 -17.62
N TYR A 140 6.49 -2.18 -16.77
CA TYR A 140 6.24 -1.90 -15.37
C TYR A 140 5.13 -0.85 -15.17
N VAL A 141 5.22 0.30 -15.84
CA VAL A 141 4.21 1.37 -15.79
C VAL A 141 2.83 0.87 -16.20
N ARG A 142 2.76 0.05 -17.25
CA ARG A 142 1.50 -0.55 -17.70
C ARG A 142 0.89 -1.48 -16.65
N GLU A 143 1.69 -2.35 -16.05
CA GLU A 143 1.21 -3.26 -15.02
C GLU A 143 0.83 -2.50 -13.74
N SER A 144 1.60 -1.48 -13.34
CA SER A 144 1.25 -0.56 -12.24
C SER A 144 -0.11 0.09 -12.48
N GLY A 145 -0.35 0.62 -13.67
CA GLY A 145 -1.66 1.18 -14.03
C GLY A 145 -2.79 0.16 -13.95
N ARG A 146 -2.55 -1.10 -14.36
CA ARG A 146 -3.54 -2.18 -14.26
C ARG A 146 -3.87 -2.53 -12.82
N VAL A 147 -2.85 -2.66 -11.96
CA VAL A 147 -3.04 -2.92 -10.53
C VAL A 147 -3.82 -1.78 -9.89
N ASN A 148 -3.41 -0.54 -10.10
CA ASN A 148 -4.07 0.64 -9.53
C ASN A 148 -5.53 0.75 -9.96
N GLN A 149 -5.84 0.48 -11.25
CA GLN A 149 -7.22 0.49 -11.74
C GLN A 149 -8.09 -0.60 -11.09
N LYS A 150 -7.54 -1.82 -10.92
CA LYS A 150 -8.25 -2.92 -10.26
C LYS A 150 -8.46 -2.62 -8.79
N LEU A 151 -7.43 -2.15 -8.11
CA LEU A 151 -7.48 -1.78 -6.70
C LEU A 151 -8.51 -0.67 -6.46
N ALA A 152 -8.49 0.41 -7.25
CA ALA A 152 -9.45 1.50 -7.13
C ALA A 152 -10.91 1.08 -7.37
N LYS A 153 -11.14 0.11 -8.27
CA LYS A 153 -12.48 -0.46 -8.48
C LYS A 153 -12.98 -1.24 -7.27
N GLU A 154 -12.12 -2.01 -6.62
CA GLU A 154 -12.47 -2.87 -5.49
C GLU A 154 -12.43 -2.12 -4.15
N ALA A 155 -11.64 -1.06 -4.03
CA ALA A 155 -11.56 -0.26 -2.81
C ALA A 155 -12.90 0.38 -2.45
N ASP A 156 -13.24 0.38 -1.17
CA ASP A 156 -14.40 1.10 -0.63
C ASP A 156 -14.13 2.60 -0.60
N VAL A 157 -12.86 2.97 -0.31
CA VAL A 157 -12.41 4.36 -0.21
C VAL A 157 -11.15 4.56 -1.04
N VAL A 158 -11.09 5.63 -1.85
CA VAL A 158 -9.91 6.00 -2.64
C VAL A 158 -9.56 7.46 -2.35
N ILE A 159 -8.33 7.68 -1.91
CA ILE A 159 -7.82 8.99 -1.49
C ILE A 159 -6.53 9.30 -2.26
N GLU A 160 -6.50 10.42 -2.95
CA GLU A 160 -5.26 11.02 -3.46
C GLU A 160 -4.66 11.93 -2.38
N VAL A 161 -3.35 11.80 -2.13
CA VAL A 161 -2.63 12.73 -1.26
C VAL A 161 -1.69 13.57 -2.10
N LYS A 162 -1.88 14.88 -2.06
CA LYS A 162 -1.09 15.86 -2.80
C LYS A 162 -0.69 17.00 -1.87
N PHE A 163 0.62 17.25 -1.77
CA PHE A 163 1.16 18.30 -0.87
C PHE A 163 0.70 18.14 0.60
N GLY A 164 0.59 16.90 1.08
CA GLY A 164 0.08 16.61 2.42
C GLY A 164 -1.44 16.69 2.57
N LEU A 165 -2.17 17.11 1.53
CA LEU A 165 -3.62 17.28 1.56
C LEU A 165 -4.32 16.06 0.95
N PRO A 166 -5.28 15.45 1.65
CA PRO A 166 -6.08 14.35 1.11
C PRO A 166 -7.21 14.87 0.22
N LEU A 167 -7.39 14.25 -0.92
CA LEU A 167 -8.52 14.44 -1.83
C LEU A 167 -9.30 13.14 -1.95
N MET A 168 -10.54 13.13 -1.51
CA MET A 168 -11.42 11.97 -1.61
C MET A 168 -11.93 11.81 -3.05
N LEU A 169 -11.58 10.68 -3.68
CA LEU A 169 -12.03 10.34 -5.05
C LEU A 169 -13.18 9.33 -5.06
N LYS A 170 -13.27 8.47 -4.05
CA LYS A 170 -14.32 7.45 -3.94
C LYS A 170 -14.63 7.15 -2.49
N GLY A 171 -15.90 6.90 -2.19
CA GLY A 171 -16.36 6.51 -0.87
C GLY A 171 -16.33 7.65 0.15
N GLU A 172 -16.47 7.28 1.40
CA GLU A 172 -16.45 8.21 2.54
C GLU A 172 -15.71 7.55 3.71
N LEU A 173 -14.99 8.34 4.49
CA LEU A 173 -14.44 7.86 5.76
C LEU A 173 -15.56 7.60 6.76
N PRO A 174 -15.38 6.67 7.73
CA PRO A 174 -16.29 6.46 8.83
C PRO A 174 -16.66 7.79 9.53
N LEU A 175 -17.93 7.90 9.97
CA LEU A 175 -18.45 9.15 10.56
C LEU A 175 -17.63 9.64 11.76
N GLU A 176 -17.09 8.71 12.53
CA GLU A 176 -16.24 8.96 13.69
C GLU A 176 -14.95 9.70 13.33
N LEU A 177 -14.50 9.60 12.08
CA LEU A 177 -13.29 10.26 11.58
C LEU A 177 -13.56 11.59 10.86
N LYS A 178 -14.84 11.95 10.65
CA LYS A 178 -15.24 13.22 10.00
C LYS A 178 -15.23 14.41 10.96
N GLY A 179 -14.93 14.22 12.25
CA GLY A 179 -15.17 15.18 13.32
C GLY A 179 -14.07 16.21 13.62
N ASP A 180 -12.85 16.04 13.12
CA ASP A 180 -11.75 16.98 13.39
C ASP A 180 -11.37 17.71 12.11
N GLY A 181 -12.09 18.77 11.81
CA GLY A 181 -11.87 19.86 10.86
C GLY A 181 -10.51 20.01 10.16
N THR A 182 -9.97 18.95 9.58
CA THR A 182 -8.87 19.01 8.64
C THR A 182 -9.37 18.49 7.31
N VAL A 183 -9.88 19.44 6.53
CA VAL A 183 -10.13 19.32 5.10
C VAL A 183 -8.80 19.12 4.39
#